data_4dcbeea6892ecee95a1658912643c811
#
_entry.id   4dcbeea6892ecee95a1658912643c811
#
_cell.length_a   1.000
_cell.length_b   1.000
_cell.length_c   1.000
_cell.angle_alpha   90.00
_cell.angle_beta   90.00
_cell.angle_gamma   90.00
#
_symmetry.space_group_name_H-M   'P 1'
#
loop_
_entity.id
_entity.type
_entity.pdbx_description
1 polymer ?
#
loop_
_entity_poly.entity_id
_entity_poly.type
_entity_poly.pdbx_seq_one_letter_code
_entity_poly.pdbx_strand_id
1 'polypeptide(L)'
;MSKTQSFYQSILQNSTLVVKVSGKICDNQQSIENVIRDIKELLSTISKLKVVLVFGFGRQLDHYMKNVHQIEPKKVNGRRITSQDDIEAAKKISGQILIDIFSLSSRYNIRNFPIPISKKDFIAAKKRDVVDGIDFGQVGDVVSVDALEIQKLFK
;
A
#
# COMPACT_ATOMS: atom_id res chain seq x y z
N MET A 1 28.04 12.49 12.90
CA MET A 1 26.58 12.36 12.99
C MET A 1 25.99 13.52 13.77
N SER A 2 24.90 14.13 13.27
CA SER A 2 24.21 15.18 14.02
C SER A 2 23.45 14.58 15.22
N LYS A 3 23.21 15.36 16.29
CA LYS A 3 22.39 14.94 17.44
C LYS A 3 21.00 14.45 17.00
N THR A 4 20.44 15.05 15.97
CA THR A 4 19.16 14.67 15.36
C THR A 4 19.19 13.28 14.74
N GLN A 5 20.26 12.95 14.00
CA GLN A 5 20.42 11.60 13.41
C GLN A 5 20.52 10.51 14.47
N SER A 6 21.30 10.74 15.54
CA SER A 6 21.42 9.75 16.63
C SER A 6 20.10 9.55 17.37
N PHE A 7 19.31 10.59 17.55
CA PHE A 7 17.97 10.53 18.17
C PHE A 7 17.00 9.67 17.33
N TYR A 8 16.88 9.92 16.03
CA TYR A 8 16.01 9.11 15.18
C TYR A 8 16.46 7.65 15.07
N GLN A 9 17.77 7.40 15.01
CA GLN A 9 18.29 6.04 15.02
C GLN A 9 17.91 5.29 16.30
N SER A 10 17.98 5.93 17.46
CA SER A 10 17.62 5.29 18.75
C SER A 10 16.14 4.93 18.83
N ILE A 11 15.25 5.78 18.28
CA ILE A 11 13.81 5.56 18.29
C ILE A 11 13.42 4.44 17.31
N LEU A 12 14.05 4.40 16.12
CA LEU A 12 13.70 3.47 15.05
C LEU A 12 14.39 2.10 15.20
N GLN A 13 15.39 1.99 16.05
CA GLN A 13 16.07 0.72 16.30
C GLN A 13 15.09 -0.31 16.88
N ASN A 14 15.08 -1.54 16.34
CA ASN A 14 14.16 -2.61 16.70
C ASN A 14 12.66 -2.30 16.46
N SER A 15 12.33 -1.25 15.71
CA SER A 15 10.96 -0.84 15.44
C SER A 15 10.45 -1.34 14.09
N THR A 16 9.16 -1.14 13.86
CA THR A 16 8.53 -1.31 12.54
C THR A 16 8.04 0.05 12.06
N LEU A 17 8.61 0.51 10.94
CA LEU A 17 8.22 1.75 10.28
C LEU A 17 7.16 1.45 9.21
N VAL A 18 6.03 2.14 9.26
CA VAL A 18 5.01 2.07 8.21
C VAL A 18 5.17 3.29 7.30
N VAL A 19 5.50 3.05 6.05
CA VAL A 19 5.65 4.08 5.01
C VAL A 19 4.45 4.01 4.08
N LYS A 20 3.62 5.06 4.08
CA LYS A 20 2.49 5.16 3.16
C LYS A 20 2.84 6.08 1.99
N VAL A 21 2.74 5.56 0.77
CA VAL A 21 2.91 6.34 -0.47
C VAL A 21 1.57 6.48 -1.19
N SER A 22 1.35 7.65 -1.77
CA SER A 22 0.13 7.90 -2.56
C SER A 22 0.23 7.30 -3.95
N GLY A 23 -0.91 7.08 -4.63
CA GLY A 23 -0.93 6.67 -6.02
C GLY A 23 -0.14 7.60 -6.95
N LYS A 24 -0.10 8.92 -6.65
CA LYS A 24 0.70 9.89 -7.41
C LYS A 24 2.20 9.57 -7.39
N ILE A 25 2.72 9.08 -6.27
CA ILE A 25 4.11 8.63 -6.15
C ILE A 25 4.32 7.36 -6.98
N CYS A 26 3.38 6.42 -6.94
CA CYS A 26 3.46 5.16 -7.70
C CYS A 26 3.36 5.36 -9.22
N ASP A 27 2.73 6.45 -9.70
CA ASP A 27 2.67 6.81 -11.14
C ASP A 27 4.01 7.32 -11.69
N ASN A 28 4.90 7.79 -10.84
CA ASN A 28 6.17 8.37 -11.25
C ASN A 28 7.33 7.45 -10.84
N GLN A 29 7.94 6.82 -11.84
CA GLN A 29 9.02 5.85 -11.63
C GLN A 29 10.18 6.42 -10.81
N GLN A 30 10.59 7.66 -11.08
CA GLN A 30 11.67 8.30 -10.33
C GLN A 30 11.28 8.56 -8.87
N SER A 31 10.02 8.94 -8.63
CA SER A 31 9.53 9.20 -7.28
C SER A 31 9.48 7.93 -6.42
N ILE A 32 8.97 6.83 -6.97
CA ILE A 32 8.93 5.56 -6.22
C ILE A 32 10.34 4.99 -6.04
N GLU A 33 11.22 5.14 -7.03
CA GLU A 33 12.62 4.74 -6.91
C GLU A 33 13.35 5.52 -5.81
N ASN A 34 13.11 6.83 -5.68
CA ASN A 34 13.64 7.63 -4.58
C ASN A 34 13.18 7.09 -3.22
N VAL A 35 11.88 6.76 -3.07
CA VAL A 35 11.35 6.15 -1.83
C VAL A 35 12.05 4.82 -1.52
N ILE A 36 12.25 3.97 -2.50
CA ILE A 36 12.94 2.68 -2.30
C ILE A 36 14.41 2.89 -1.90
N ARG A 37 15.08 3.85 -2.50
CA ARG A 37 16.46 4.22 -2.13
C ARG A 37 16.56 4.74 -0.70
N ASP A 38 15.63 5.61 -0.29
CA ASP A 38 15.58 6.14 1.08
C ASP A 38 15.29 5.02 2.09
N ILE A 39 14.39 4.08 1.77
CA ILE A 39 14.15 2.87 2.58
C ILE A 39 15.44 2.05 2.68
N LYS A 40 16.19 1.87 1.59
CA LYS A 40 17.46 1.14 1.60
C LYS A 40 18.48 1.79 2.54
N GLU A 41 18.59 3.11 2.50
CA GLU A 41 19.47 3.86 3.39
C GLU A 41 19.08 3.66 4.86
N LEU A 42 17.79 3.79 5.19
CA LEU A 42 17.27 3.54 6.54
C LEU A 42 17.58 2.13 7.02
N LEU A 43 17.30 1.11 6.20
CA LEU A 43 17.57 -0.30 6.54
C LEU A 43 19.07 -0.59 6.70
N SER A 44 19.94 0.14 6.02
CA SER A 44 21.40 0.00 6.11
C SER A 44 21.98 0.70 7.35
N THR A 45 21.30 1.73 7.83
CA THR A 45 21.78 2.63 8.89
C THR A 45 21.22 2.28 10.26
N ILE A 46 19.98 1.75 10.30
CA ILE A 46 19.26 1.51 11.54
C ILE A 46 19.15 0.01 11.80
N SER A 47 19.77 -0.43 12.88
CA SER A 47 19.81 -1.85 13.24
C SER A 47 18.42 -2.41 13.53
N LYS A 48 18.11 -3.57 12.92
CA LYS A 48 16.86 -4.33 13.11
C LYS A 48 15.58 -3.53 12.80
N LEU A 49 15.70 -2.47 12.01
CA LEU A 49 14.53 -1.78 11.46
C LEU A 49 13.77 -2.71 10.52
N LYS A 50 12.44 -2.72 10.65
CA LYS A 50 11.50 -3.37 9.74
C LYS A 50 10.69 -2.30 9.04
N VAL A 51 10.38 -2.49 7.76
CA VAL A 51 9.59 -1.52 6.99
C VAL A 51 8.38 -2.20 6.38
N VAL A 52 7.20 -1.62 6.58
CA VAL A 52 5.97 -1.96 5.87
C VAL A 52 5.67 -0.83 4.90
N LEU A 53 5.76 -1.09 3.60
CA LEU A 53 5.40 -0.13 2.57
C LEU A 53 3.94 -0.32 2.16
N VAL A 54 3.12 0.71 2.38
CA VAL A 54 1.70 0.75 1.99
C VAL A 54 1.54 1.72 0.85
N PHE A 55 0.98 1.28 -0.27
CA PHE A 55 0.74 2.13 -1.43
C PHE A 55 -0.74 2.28 -1.77
N GLY A 56 -1.09 3.45 -2.31
CA GLY A 56 -2.43 3.74 -2.83
C GLY A 56 -2.44 3.66 -4.35
N PHE A 57 -3.59 3.30 -4.93
CA PHE A 57 -3.76 3.19 -6.38
C PHE A 57 -5.11 3.75 -6.90
N GLY A 58 -5.82 4.49 -6.06
CA GLY A 58 -7.15 5.01 -6.44
C GLY A 58 -7.15 5.89 -7.69
N ARG A 59 -6.07 6.64 -7.94
CA ARG A 59 -5.91 7.47 -9.13
C ARG A 59 -5.71 6.62 -10.39
N GLN A 60 -4.87 5.59 -10.32
CA GLN A 60 -4.66 4.65 -11.41
C GLN A 60 -5.94 3.88 -11.74
N LEU A 61 -6.71 3.52 -10.70
CA LEU A 61 -8.01 2.89 -10.87
C LEU A 61 -9.00 3.82 -11.57
N ASP A 62 -9.09 5.10 -11.17
CA ASP A 62 -9.94 6.10 -11.85
C ASP A 62 -9.57 6.21 -13.33
N HIS A 63 -8.28 6.32 -13.62
CA HIS A 63 -7.76 6.43 -14.99
C HIS A 63 -8.07 5.18 -15.82
N TYR A 64 -7.88 4.00 -15.26
CA TYR A 64 -8.15 2.73 -15.93
C TYR A 64 -9.63 2.55 -16.23
N MET A 65 -10.51 2.79 -15.25
CA MET A 65 -11.97 2.66 -15.44
C MET A 65 -12.47 3.63 -16.52
N LYS A 66 -11.97 4.86 -16.51
CA LYS A 66 -12.35 5.86 -17.49
C LYS A 66 -11.86 5.54 -18.91
N ASN A 67 -10.59 5.19 -19.07
CA ASN A 67 -9.98 5.06 -20.41
C ASN A 67 -10.12 3.67 -21.02
N VAL A 68 -10.22 2.61 -20.23
CA VAL A 68 -10.33 1.23 -20.71
C VAL A 68 -11.78 0.75 -20.71
N HIS A 69 -12.51 1.01 -19.63
CA HIS A 69 -13.91 0.59 -19.50
C HIS A 69 -14.91 1.67 -19.88
N GLN A 70 -14.46 2.92 -20.15
CA GLN A 70 -15.32 4.07 -20.43
C GLN A 70 -16.37 4.35 -19.34
N ILE A 71 -16.02 4.02 -18.08
CA ILE A 71 -16.87 4.17 -16.91
C ILE A 71 -16.32 5.33 -16.05
N GLU A 72 -17.12 6.38 -15.85
CA GLU A 72 -16.76 7.44 -14.91
C GLU A 72 -16.92 6.96 -13.45
N PRO A 73 -15.87 7.14 -12.62
CA PRO A 73 -15.93 6.74 -11.22
C PRO A 73 -16.99 7.50 -10.44
N LYS A 74 -17.93 6.80 -9.84
CA LYS A 74 -18.94 7.39 -8.95
C LYS A 74 -18.35 7.57 -7.55
N LYS A 75 -18.41 8.82 -7.03
CA LYS A 75 -17.91 9.14 -5.68
C LYS A 75 -18.95 9.96 -4.92
N VAL A 76 -19.15 9.65 -3.66
CA VAL A 76 -19.97 10.41 -2.73
C VAL A 76 -19.12 10.76 -1.52
N ASN A 77 -19.07 12.06 -1.16
CA ASN A 77 -18.24 12.57 -0.06
C ASN A 77 -16.77 12.09 -0.13
N GLY A 78 -16.19 12.06 -1.36
CA GLY A 78 -14.82 11.63 -1.61
C GLY A 78 -14.59 10.10 -1.57
N ARG A 79 -15.63 9.31 -1.30
CA ARG A 79 -15.57 7.83 -1.27
C ARG A 79 -16.17 7.26 -2.55
N ARG A 80 -15.48 6.27 -3.15
CA ARG A 80 -15.95 5.57 -4.35
C ARG A 80 -17.13 4.65 -4.01
N ILE A 81 -18.16 4.65 -4.87
CA ILE A 81 -19.09 3.54 -4.96
C ILE A 81 -18.39 2.49 -5.82
N THR A 82 -18.10 1.32 -5.25
CA THR A 82 -17.22 0.32 -5.83
C THR A 82 -18.03 -0.83 -6.43
N SER A 83 -17.95 -1.02 -7.74
CA SER A 83 -18.57 -2.13 -8.46
C SER A 83 -17.69 -3.39 -8.44
N GLN A 84 -18.21 -4.50 -8.99
CA GLN A 84 -17.40 -5.70 -9.20
C GLN A 84 -16.29 -5.45 -10.24
N ASP A 85 -16.56 -4.66 -11.28
CA ASP A 85 -15.56 -4.29 -12.29
C ASP A 85 -14.43 -3.44 -11.68
N ASP A 86 -14.76 -2.54 -10.74
CA ASP A 86 -13.74 -1.80 -9.97
C ASP A 86 -12.82 -2.75 -9.18
N ILE A 87 -13.36 -3.83 -8.61
CA ILE A 87 -12.56 -4.82 -7.87
C ILE A 87 -11.61 -5.58 -8.80
N GLU A 88 -12.08 -6.02 -9.97
CA GLU A 88 -11.22 -6.72 -10.93
C GLU A 88 -10.12 -5.79 -11.49
N ALA A 89 -10.48 -4.55 -11.81
CA ALA A 89 -9.50 -3.53 -12.19
C ALA A 89 -8.50 -3.23 -11.07
N ALA A 90 -8.97 -3.13 -9.82
CA ALA A 90 -8.13 -2.90 -8.65
C ALA A 90 -7.10 -4.03 -8.44
N LYS A 91 -7.49 -5.30 -8.59
CA LYS A 91 -6.58 -6.45 -8.53
C LYS A 91 -5.46 -6.33 -9.57
N LYS A 92 -5.83 -6.03 -10.83
CA LYS A 92 -4.87 -5.87 -11.92
C LYS A 92 -3.88 -4.74 -11.67
N ILE A 93 -4.38 -3.56 -11.31
CA ILE A 93 -3.57 -2.35 -11.11
C ILE A 93 -2.65 -2.51 -9.90
N SER A 94 -3.21 -2.95 -8.76
CA SER A 94 -2.40 -3.14 -7.56
C SER A 94 -1.36 -4.24 -7.73
N GLY A 95 -1.68 -5.30 -8.49
CA GLY A 95 -0.74 -6.36 -8.84
C GLY A 95 0.44 -5.83 -9.66
N GLN A 96 0.20 -4.96 -10.64
CA GLN A 96 1.26 -4.35 -11.44
C GLN A 96 2.17 -3.46 -10.58
N ILE A 97 1.58 -2.56 -9.77
CA ILE A 97 2.36 -1.70 -8.86
C ILE A 97 3.20 -2.54 -7.90
N LEU A 98 2.65 -3.64 -7.39
CA LEU A 98 3.35 -4.55 -6.50
C LEU A 98 4.58 -5.18 -7.18
N ILE A 99 4.44 -5.61 -8.43
CA ILE A 99 5.55 -6.16 -9.24
C ILE A 99 6.62 -5.09 -9.48
N ASP A 100 6.22 -3.86 -9.80
CA ASP A 100 7.15 -2.74 -10.06
C ASP A 100 7.95 -2.40 -8.80
N ILE A 101 7.28 -2.29 -7.65
CA ILE A 101 7.94 -2.06 -6.35
C ILE A 101 8.86 -3.23 -5.98
N PHE A 102 8.43 -4.47 -6.22
CA PHE A 102 9.24 -5.66 -5.97
C PHE A 102 10.52 -5.65 -6.82
N SER A 103 10.40 -5.35 -8.11
CA SER A 103 11.53 -5.28 -9.04
C SER A 103 12.52 -4.18 -8.66
N LEU A 104 12.01 -2.99 -8.29
CA LEU A 104 12.83 -1.90 -7.78
C LEU A 104 13.57 -2.29 -6.50
N SER A 105 12.86 -2.85 -5.52
CA SER A 105 13.46 -3.28 -4.25
C SER A 105 14.57 -4.30 -4.46
N SER A 106 14.38 -5.25 -5.40
CA SER A 106 15.38 -6.24 -5.76
C SER A 106 16.64 -5.62 -6.35
N ARG A 107 16.51 -4.58 -7.19
CA ARG A 107 17.67 -3.84 -7.73
C ARG A 107 18.51 -3.17 -6.63
N TYR A 108 17.87 -2.75 -5.55
CA TYR A 108 18.55 -2.17 -4.38
C TYR A 108 18.95 -3.22 -3.32
N ASN A 109 18.87 -4.51 -3.63
CA ASN A 109 19.17 -5.60 -2.70
C ASN A 109 18.38 -5.46 -1.38
N ILE A 110 17.11 -5.11 -1.47
CA ILE A 110 16.18 -5.13 -0.35
C ILE A 110 15.39 -6.44 -0.42
N ARG A 111 15.58 -7.30 0.59
CA ARG A 111 14.71 -8.47 0.75
C ARG A 111 13.32 -7.99 1.13
N ASN A 112 12.32 -8.34 0.35
CA ASN A 112 10.94 -7.95 0.62
C ASN A 112 9.98 -9.11 0.38
N PHE A 113 8.77 -8.99 0.94
CA PHE A 113 7.69 -9.94 0.78
C PHE A 113 6.44 -9.18 0.30
N PRO A 114 6.04 -9.33 -0.98
CA PRO A 114 4.87 -8.66 -1.51
C PRO A 114 3.58 -9.30 -0.98
N ILE A 115 2.64 -8.47 -0.52
CA ILE A 115 1.33 -8.89 -0.04
C ILE A 115 0.26 -8.39 -1.01
N PRO A 116 -0.34 -9.26 -1.84
CA PRO A 116 -1.41 -8.86 -2.75
C PRO A 116 -2.69 -8.52 -1.98
N ILE A 117 -3.51 -7.62 -2.52
CA ILE A 117 -4.78 -7.20 -1.90
C ILE A 117 -5.80 -8.35 -1.76
N SER A 118 -5.63 -9.42 -2.54
CA SER A 118 -6.50 -10.60 -2.49
C SER A 118 -6.17 -11.56 -1.35
N LYS A 119 -5.07 -11.33 -0.61
CA LYS A 119 -4.70 -12.21 0.50
C LYS A 119 -5.59 -11.95 1.71
N LYS A 120 -6.29 -12.99 2.16
CA LYS A 120 -7.30 -12.92 3.24
C LYS A 120 -6.74 -13.10 4.65
N ASP A 121 -5.49 -13.52 4.77
CA ASP A 121 -4.97 -14.07 6.04
C ASP A 121 -4.65 -13.01 7.10
N PHE A 122 -4.56 -11.73 6.73
CA PHE A 122 -4.14 -10.67 7.66
C PHE A 122 -5.26 -9.73 8.08
N ILE A 123 -6.25 -9.52 7.21
CA ILE A 123 -7.29 -8.50 7.42
C ILE A 123 -8.64 -9.14 7.16
N ALA A 124 -9.50 -9.14 8.18
CA ALA A 124 -10.90 -9.47 8.03
C ALA A 124 -11.72 -8.19 7.85
N ALA A 125 -12.64 -8.20 6.91
CA ALA A 125 -13.55 -7.10 6.65
C ALA A 125 -14.97 -7.61 6.45
N LYS A 126 -15.96 -6.81 6.83
CA LYS A 126 -17.36 -7.02 6.46
C LYS A 126 -17.78 -6.01 5.39
N LYS A 127 -18.76 -6.38 4.54
CA LYS A 127 -19.36 -5.42 3.63
C LYS A 127 -19.89 -4.21 4.43
N ARG A 128 -19.63 -3.00 3.94
CA ARG A 128 -20.16 -1.78 4.56
C ARG A 128 -21.67 -1.77 4.45
N ASP A 129 -22.34 -1.45 5.55
CA ASP A 129 -23.77 -1.22 5.57
C ASP A 129 -24.14 0.05 4.78
N VAL A 130 -25.40 0.19 4.40
CA VAL A 130 -25.91 1.42 3.78
C VAL A 130 -25.76 2.57 4.77
N VAL A 131 -25.15 3.69 4.33
CA VAL A 131 -24.92 4.89 5.16
C VAL A 131 -25.63 6.06 4.49
N ASP A 132 -26.51 6.73 5.21
CA ASP A 132 -27.30 7.88 4.70
C ASP A 132 -28.04 7.57 3.37
N GLY A 133 -28.59 6.36 3.24
CA GLY A 133 -29.28 5.89 2.05
C GLY A 133 -28.37 5.51 0.87
N ILE A 134 -27.03 5.52 1.05
CA ILE A 134 -26.05 5.23 0.00
C ILE A 134 -25.46 3.83 0.22
N ASP A 135 -25.65 2.92 -0.75
CA ASP A 135 -24.89 1.68 -0.85
C ASP A 135 -23.57 1.95 -1.58
N PHE A 136 -22.47 1.77 -0.87
CA PHE A 136 -21.11 1.92 -1.45
C PHE A 136 -20.64 0.69 -2.24
N GLY A 137 -21.49 -0.30 -2.46
CA GLY A 137 -21.22 -1.50 -3.26
C GLY A 137 -20.23 -2.44 -2.58
N GLN A 138 -19.13 -2.76 -3.24
CA GLN A 138 -18.12 -3.71 -2.76
C GLN A 138 -17.11 -3.09 -1.78
N VAL A 139 -17.53 -2.10 -1.00
CA VAL A 139 -16.68 -1.50 0.06
C VAL A 139 -16.82 -2.32 1.33
N GLY A 140 -15.70 -2.61 1.97
CA GLY A 140 -15.62 -3.29 3.26
C GLY A 140 -15.09 -2.39 4.37
N ASP A 141 -15.60 -2.62 5.58
CA ASP A 141 -15.03 -2.08 6.81
C ASP A 141 -14.18 -3.14 7.50
N VAL A 142 -12.97 -2.77 7.89
CA VAL A 142 -12.04 -3.67 8.59
C VAL A 142 -12.59 -3.98 9.98
N VAL A 143 -12.75 -5.27 10.28
CA VAL A 143 -13.23 -5.74 11.59
C VAL A 143 -12.13 -6.32 12.47
N SER A 144 -11.07 -6.88 11.86
CA SER A 144 -9.90 -7.34 12.60
C SER A 144 -8.65 -7.38 11.72
N VAL A 145 -7.49 -7.30 12.37
CA VAL A 145 -6.17 -7.44 11.73
C VAL A 145 -5.36 -8.45 12.55
N ASP A 146 -4.83 -9.48 11.87
CA ASP A 146 -3.90 -10.43 12.48
C ASP A 146 -2.47 -9.89 12.44
N ALA A 147 -2.09 -9.19 13.49
CA ALA A 147 -0.75 -8.63 13.62
C ALA A 147 0.34 -9.72 13.77
N LEU A 148 0.00 -10.89 14.30
CA LEU A 148 0.96 -11.99 14.47
C LEU A 148 1.35 -12.59 13.11
N GLU A 149 0.40 -12.75 12.19
CA GLU A 149 0.69 -13.19 10.84
C GLU A 149 1.57 -12.19 10.10
N ILE A 150 1.33 -10.88 10.26
CA ILE A 150 2.20 -9.84 9.70
C ILE A 150 3.62 -9.93 10.29
N GLN A 151 3.75 -10.15 11.60
CA GLN A 151 5.04 -10.27 12.27
C GLN A 151 5.85 -11.48 11.78
N LYS A 152 5.21 -12.60 11.40
CA LYS A 152 5.88 -13.78 10.84
C LYS A 152 6.62 -13.48 9.53
N LEU A 153 6.17 -12.49 8.76
CA LEU A 153 6.81 -12.10 7.49
C LEU A 153 8.18 -11.42 7.68
N PHE A 154 8.51 -11.00 8.89
CA PHE A 154 9.80 -10.38 9.22
C PHE A 154 10.84 -11.39 9.78
N LYS A 155 10.52 -12.65 9.83
CA LYS A 155 11.43 -13.73 10.25
C LYS A 155 12.13 -14.32 9.03
#